data_6b98efb318d240d92838fd0b1116142a
#
_entry.id   6b98efb318d240d92838fd0b1116142a
#
_cell.length_a   1.000
_cell.length_b   1.000
_cell.length_c   1.000
_cell.angle_alpha   90.00
_cell.angle_beta   90.00
_cell.angle_gamma   90.00
#
_symmetry.space_group_name_H-M   'P 1'
#
loop_
_entity.id
_entity.type
_entity.pdbx_description
1 polymer ?
#
loop_
_entity_poly.entity_id
_entity_poly.type
_entity_poly.pdbx_seq_one_letter_code
_entity_poly.pdbx_strand_id
1 'polypeptide(L)'
;LVIGNDHLGHGETAKIDDDLGYFCPSNMSETVVADLYEVTRFAKKNYPNVPYFLFGHSMGSFMARRYIMTYGNELNGVIISGTGNQSGSVLKAGKIMVSLTKFFKGDRYRSKMLKNMFFSKFNNHISNVRTSNDWLTKDETIVDRYNTDKYCTYSFTVNGYRTLLDVLSFIQNSNNIAKIPKNLSVFLIAG
;
A
#
# COMPACT_ATOMS: atom_id res chain seq x y z
N LEU A 1 -2.16 -0.39 23.01
CA LEU A 1 -1.97 0.88 22.30
C LEU A 1 -1.82 0.59 20.82
N VAL A 2 -2.50 1.39 19.97
CA VAL A 2 -2.36 1.37 18.50
C VAL A 2 -1.84 2.74 18.07
N ILE A 3 -0.87 2.74 17.17
CA ILE A 3 -0.32 3.94 16.55
C ILE A 3 -0.36 3.74 15.04
N GLY A 4 -0.83 4.74 14.31
CA GLY A 4 -0.88 4.74 12.85
C GLY A 4 -0.58 6.12 12.31
N ASN A 5 -0.33 6.19 11.02
CA ASN A 5 -0.11 7.44 10.29
C ASN A 5 -0.81 7.38 8.93
N ASP A 6 -1.17 8.53 8.41
CA ASP A 6 -1.49 8.66 7.00
C ASP A 6 -0.20 8.59 6.18
N HIS A 7 -0.16 7.75 5.16
CA HIS A 7 0.96 7.75 4.21
C HIS A 7 0.98 9.05 3.40
N LEU A 8 2.14 9.40 2.83
CA LEU A 8 2.23 10.51 1.88
C LEU A 8 1.15 10.39 0.80
N GLY A 9 0.46 11.48 0.53
CA GLY A 9 -0.64 11.52 -0.43
C GLY A 9 -1.92 10.81 0.03
N HIS A 10 -2.06 10.54 1.31
CA HIS A 10 -3.26 9.95 1.93
C HIS A 10 -3.71 10.80 3.11
N GLY A 11 -5.03 10.80 3.37
CA GLY A 11 -5.59 11.50 4.52
C GLY A 11 -5.08 12.94 4.65
N GLU A 12 -4.66 13.33 5.83
CA GLU A 12 -4.21 14.69 6.14
C GLU A 12 -2.78 15.02 5.68
N THR A 13 -2.01 14.03 5.20
CA THR A 13 -0.72 14.29 4.57
C THR A 13 -0.85 14.92 3.19
N ALA A 14 -1.98 14.72 2.52
CA ALA A 14 -2.35 15.44 1.31
C ALA A 14 -2.79 16.87 1.67
N LYS A 15 -1.98 17.87 1.37
CA LYS A 15 -2.26 19.28 1.71
C LYS A 15 -3.35 19.90 0.85
N ILE A 16 -3.49 19.40 -0.36
CA ILE A 16 -4.54 19.76 -1.33
C ILE A 16 -5.08 18.49 -1.97
N ASP A 17 -6.29 18.53 -2.55
CA ASP A 17 -6.93 17.38 -3.17
C ASP A 17 -6.08 16.77 -4.32
N ASP A 18 -5.27 17.59 -4.98
CA ASP A 18 -4.35 17.13 -6.03
C ASP A 18 -3.19 16.26 -5.49
N ASP A 19 -2.88 16.33 -4.20
CA ASP A 19 -1.86 15.49 -3.57
C ASP A 19 -2.38 14.09 -3.24
N LEU A 20 -3.71 13.87 -3.18
CA LEU A 20 -4.27 12.55 -2.90
C LEU A 20 -3.80 11.53 -3.94
N GLY A 21 -3.21 10.44 -3.48
CA GLY A 21 -2.67 9.38 -4.33
C GLY A 21 -1.35 9.71 -5.02
N TYR A 22 -0.68 10.79 -4.62
CA TYR A 22 0.68 11.14 -5.02
C TYR A 22 1.61 10.98 -3.82
N PHE A 23 2.57 10.06 -3.89
CA PHE A 23 3.45 9.80 -2.74
C PHE A 23 4.59 10.83 -2.63
N CYS A 24 5.57 10.77 -3.52
CA CYS A 24 6.69 11.73 -3.54
C CYS A 24 7.42 11.70 -4.89
N PRO A 25 8.26 12.70 -5.19
CA PRO A 25 8.89 12.82 -6.52
C PRO A 25 9.90 11.70 -6.85
N SER A 26 10.60 11.17 -5.85
CA SER A 26 11.66 10.17 -6.04
C SER A 26 11.70 9.17 -4.90
N ASN A 27 12.34 8.02 -5.11
CA ASN A 27 12.51 6.95 -4.10
C ASN A 27 11.22 6.58 -3.34
N MET A 28 10.09 6.61 -4.05
CA MET A 28 8.73 6.62 -3.51
C MET A 28 8.47 5.51 -2.48
N SER A 29 8.76 4.27 -2.87
CA SER A 29 8.51 3.12 -2.00
C SER A 29 9.48 3.02 -0.82
N GLU A 30 10.69 3.55 -0.97
CA GLU A 30 11.69 3.65 0.10
C GLU A 30 11.29 4.72 1.10
N THR A 31 10.89 5.90 0.63
CA THR A 31 10.42 7.02 1.45
C THR A 31 9.23 6.61 2.32
N VAL A 32 8.20 5.98 1.75
CA VAL A 32 7.02 5.54 2.52
C VAL A 32 7.41 4.57 3.64
N VAL A 33 8.36 3.67 3.39
CA VAL A 33 8.81 2.71 4.41
C VAL A 33 9.74 3.36 5.43
N ALA A 34 10.52 4.37 5.04
CA ALA A 34 11.30 5.19 5.97
C ALA A 34 10.40 6.00 6.91
N ASP A 35 9.30 6.57 6.40
CA ASP A 35 8.30 7.24 7.24
C ASP A 35 7.67 6.30 8.27
N LEU A 36 7.38 5.05 7.89
CA LEU A 36 6.91 4.02 8.84
C LEU A 36 7.97 3.72 9.90
N TYR A 37 9.25 3.77 9.55
CA TYR A 37 10.32 3.60 10.51
C TYR A 37 10.40 4.76 11.51
N GLU A 38 10.16 6.00 11.07
CA GLU A 38 10.06 7.14 11.99
C GLU A 38 8.89 6.98 12.98
N VAL A 39 7.74 6.44 12.53
CA VAL A 39 6.64 6.09 13.45
C VAL A 39 7.07 5.05 14.46
N THR A 40 7.84 4.03 14.05
CA THR A 40 8.41 3.03 14.96
C THR A 40 9.36 3.65 15.98
N ARG A 41 10.24 4.54 15.55
CA ARG A 41 11.16 5.28 16.45
C ARG A 41 10.38 6.13 17.46
N PHE A 42 9.35 6.83 17.01
CA PHE A 42 8.46 7.60 17.88
C PHE A 42 7.78 6.70 18.92
N ALA A 43 7.21 5.57 18.49
CA ALA A 43 6.53 4.64 19.36
C ALA A 43 7.48 4.08 20.45
N LYS A 44 8.65 3.60 20.05
CA LYS A 44 9.64 3.03 20.97
C LYS A 44 10.21 4.06 21.94
N LYS A 45 10.38 5.31 21.49
CA LYS A 45 10.83 6.40 22.36
C LYS A 45 9.82 6.72 23.46
N ASN A 46 8.53 6.71 23.13
CA ASN A 46 7.47 7.08 24.08
C ASN A 46 6.97 5.89 24.92
N TYR A 47 7.17 4.68 24.44
CA TYR A 47 6.74 3.43 25.09
C TYR A 47 7.89 2.41 25.11
N PRO A 48 8.99 2.71 25.84
CA PRO A 48 10.11 1.80 25.95
C PRO A 48 9.70 0.51 26.67
N ASN A 49 10.33 -0.61 26.32
CA ASN A 49 10.10 -1.92 26.91
C ASN A 49 8.72 -2.55 26.64
N VAL A 50 7.94 -2.02 25.69
CA VAL A 50 6.70 -2.64 25.23
C VAL A 50 6.98 -3.42 23.96
N PRO A 51 6.51 -4.68 23.83
CA PRO A 51 6.61 -5.42 22.58
C PRO A 51 5.94 -4.66 21.44
N TYR A 52 6.62 -4.56 20.30
CA TYR A 52 6.16 -3.79 19.17
C TYR A 52 5.88 -4.68 17.95
N PHE A 53 4.64 -4.63 17.47
CA PHE A 53 4.16 -5.40 16.34
C PHE A 53 3.72 -4.47 15.22
N LEU A 54 4.04 -4.83 13.98
CA LEU A 54 3.57 -4.12 12.80
C LEU A 54 2.38 -4.86 12.21
N PHE A 55 1.29 -4.14 11.89
CA PHE A 55 0.15 -4.65 11.15
C PHE A 55 0.04 -3.96 9.80
N GLY A 56 -0.08 -4.72 8.73
CA GLY A 56 -0.33 -4.21 7.39
C GLY A 56 -1.45 -4.95 6.68
N HIS A 57 -2.42 -4.21 6.15
CA HIS A 57 -3.53 -4.76 5.36
C HIS A 57 -3.48 -4.27 3.92
N SER A 58 -3.78 -5.13 2.95
CA SER A 58 -3.83 -4.81 1.53
C SER A 58 -2.54 -4.08 1.06
N MET A 59 -2.61 -2.86 0.58
CA MET A 59 -1.43 -2.04 0.25
C MET A 59 -0.47 -1.93 1.45
N GLY A 60 -1.00 -1.74 2.66
CA GLY A 60 -0.19 -1.72 3.88
C GLY A 60 0.55 -3.04 4.12
N SER A 61 0.05 -4.16 3.64
CA SER A 61 0.75 -5.46 3.72
C SER A 61 1.99 -5.49 2.83
N PHE A 62 1.97 -4.81 1.69
CA PHE A 62 3.15 -4.68 0.82
C PHE A 62 4.21 -3.77 1.47
N MET A 63 3.78 -2.68 2.10
CA MET A 63 4.66 -1.80 2.85
C MET A 63 5.28 -2.52 4.06
N ALA A 64 4.48 -3.30 4.81
CA ALA A 64 4.95 -4.11 5.93
C ALA A 64 5.97 -5.17 5.48
N ARG A 65 5.75 -5.84 4.35
CA ARG A 65 6.72 -6.78 3.78
C ARG A 65 8.03 -6.09 3.40
N ARG A 66 7.99 -4.91 2.79
CA ARG A 66 9.19 -4.14 2.51
C ARG A 66 9.87 -3.67 3.80
N TYR A 67 9.09 -3.24 4.79
CA TYR A 67 9.57 -2.82 6.10
C TYR A 67 10.40 -3.91 6.78
N ILE A 68 9.90 -5.14 6.87
CA ILE A 68 10.61 -6.24 7.53
C ILE A 68 11.89 -6.68 6.81
N MET A 69 12.01 -6.40 5.52
CA MET A 69 13.23 -6.62 4.74
C MET A 69 14.32 -5.57 5.03
N THR A 70 13.94 -4.41 5.59
CA THR A 70 14.84 -3.28 5.83
C THR A 70 15.03 -3.04 7.34
N TYR A 71 13.93 -3.09 8.10
CA TYR A 71 13.88 -2.74 9.53
C TYR A 71 13.29 -3.85 10.40
N GLY A 72 13.30 -5.10 9.93
CA GLY A 72 12.65 -6.21 10.63
C GLY A 72 13.18 -6.48 12.05
N ASN A 73 14.44 -6.14 12.33
CA ASN A 73 15.02 -6.26 13.66
C ASN A 73 14.38 -5.31 14.70
N GLU A 74 13.63 -4.32 14.27
CA GLU A 74 12.92 -3.38 15.14
C GLU A 74 11.62 -3.95 15.72
N LEU A 75 11.16 -5.11 15.23
CA LEU A 75 9.86 -5.68 15.55
C LEU A 75 9.96 -6.94 16.41
N ASN A 76 8.98 -7.13 17.27
CA ASN A 76 8.72 -8.42 17.93
C ASN A 76 7.90 -9.37 17.04
N GLY A 77 7.18 -8.83 16.05
CA GLY A 77 6.45 -9.60 15.06
C GLY A 77 5.72 -8.73 14.07
N VAL A 78 5.19 -9.36 13.01
CA VAL A 78 4.43 -8.68 11.96
C VAL A 78 3.18 -9.47 11.61
N ILE A 79 2.07 -8.75 11.40
CA ILE A 79 0.81 -9.30 10.92
C ILE A 79 0.58 -8.76 9.50
N ILE A 80 0.46 -9.65 8.54
CA ILE A 80 0.32 -9.35 7.12
C ILE A 80 -1.03 -9.89 6.67
N SER A 81 -1.97 -8.97 6.37
CA SER A 81 -3.35 -9.31 6.04
C SER A 81 -3.68 -8.93 4.59
N GLY A 82 -4.38 -9.80 3.86
CA GLY A 82 -4.84 -9.52 2.49
C GLY A 82 -3.70 -9.20 1.53
N THR A 83 -2.56 -9.85 1.69
CA THR A 83 -1.38 -9.66 0.82
C THR A 83 -1.51 -10.45 -0.47
N GLY A 84 -0.68 -10.09 -1.46
CA GLY A 84 -0.65 -10.80 -2.74
C GLY A 84 0.71 -10.70 -3.44
N ASN A 85 0.83 -11.43 -4.52
CA ASN A 85 1.94 -11.39 -5.44
C ASN A 85 1.43 -11.20 -6.87
N GLN A 86 2.29 -10.68 -7.73
CA GLN A 86 2.02 -10.57 -9.17
C GLN A 86 3.10 -11.30 -9.95
N SER A 87 2.73 -11.89 -11.09
CA SER A 87 3.74 -12.50 -11.95
C SER A 87 4.73 -11.45 -12.47
N GLY A 88 5.97 -11.86 -12.72
CA GLY A 88 7.01 -10.95 -13.23
C GLY A 88 6.62 -10.29 -14.55
N SER A 89 5.89 -11.00 -15.42
CA SER A 89 5.36 -10.46 -16.68
C SER A 89 4.33 -9.35 -16.46
N VAL A 90 3.40 -9.54 -15.50
CA VAL A 90 2.41 -8.50 -15.13
C VAL A 90 3.08 -7.27 -14.56
N LEU A 91 4.06 -7.45 -13.66
CA LEU A 91 4.83 -6.32 -13.12
C LEU A 91 5.58 -5.55 -14.21
N LYS A 92 6.22 -6.28 -15.13
CA LYS A 92 6.95 -5.66 -16.25
C LYS A 92 6.01 -4.87 -17.18
N ALA A 93 4.89 -5.47 -17.57
CA ALA A 93 3.88 -4.79 -18.38
C ALA A 93 3.31 -3.55 -17.68
N GLY A 94 2.98 -3.68 -16.38
CA GLY A 94 2.50 -2.56 -15.58
C GLY A 94 3.49 -1.41 -15.51
N LYS A 95 4.77 -1.70 -15.30
CA LYS A 95 5.83 -0.67 -15.29
C LYS A 95 5.97 0.03 -16.64
N ILE A 96 5.88 -0.69 -17.75
CA ILE A 96 5.92 -0.10 -19.09
C ILE A 96 4.73 0.84 -19.28
N MET A 97 3.50 0.38 -18.96
CA MET A 97 2.29 1.19 -19.12
C MET A 97 2.33 2.47 -18.26
N VAL A 98 2.76 2.34 -17.01
CA VAL A 98 2.91 3.49 -16.11
C VAL A 98 3.97 4.46 -16.64
N SER A 99 5.11 3.96 -17.14
CA SER A 99 6.17 4.80 -17.70
C SER A 99 5.74 5.54 -18.96
N LEU A 100 5.02 4.89 -19.86
CA LEU A 100 4.44 5.53 -21.05
C LEU A 100 3.40 6.59 -20.66
N THR A 101 2.52 6.27 -19.72
CA THR A 101 1.52 7.23 -19.25
C THR A 101 2.19 8.44 -18.60
N LYS A 102 3.25 8.23 -17.81
CA LYS A 102 4.06 9.31 -17.23
C LYS A 102 4.66 10.21 -18.31
N PHE A 103 5.26 9.61 -19.33
CA PHE A 103 5.91 10.34 -20.40
C PHE A 103 4.96 11.29 -21.14
N PHE A 104 3.73 10.82 -21.44
CA PHE A 104 2.75 11.63 -22.19
C PHE A 104 1.87 12.54 -21.33
N LYS A 105 1.63 12.19 -20.06
CA LYS A 105 0.62 12.84 -19.21
C LYS A 105 1.17 13.38 -17.88
N GLY A 106 2.39 13.01 -17.51
CA GLY A 106 3.02 13.42 -16.26
C GLY A 106 2.67 12.55 -15.05
N ASP A 107 3.41 12.76 -13.96
CA ASP A 107 3.32 11.96 -12.73
C ASP A 107 2.00 12.15 -11.95
N ARG A 108 1.39 13.33 -12.04
CA ARG A 108 0.15 13.66 -11.32
C ARG A 108 -1.13 13.24 -12.06
N TYR A 109 -1.00 12.78 -13.29
CA TYR A 109 -2.17 12.35 -14.07
C TYR A 109 -2.89 11.15 -13.43
N ARG A 110 -4.21 11.22 -13.34
CA ARG A 110 -5.09 10.15 -12.83
C ARG A 110 -5.68 9.34 -13.99
N SER A 111 -5.08 8.20 -14.27
CA SER A 111 -5.44 7.37 -15.42
C SER A 111 -6.56 6.38 -15.08
N LYS A 112 -7.72 6.51 -15.76
CA LYS A 112 -8.81 5.53 -15.68
C LYS A 112 -8.35 4.14 -16.13
N MET A 113 -7.48 4.07 -17.15
CA MET A 113 -6.92 2.81 -17.64
C MET A 113 -6.09 2.10 -16.56
N LEU A 114 -5.20 2.83 -15.87
CA LEU A 114 -4.41 2.25 -14.79
C LEU A 114 -5.32 1.84 -13.61
N LYS A 115 -6.30 2.67 -13.23
CA LYS A 115 -7.28 2.31 -12.20
C LYS A 115 -7.95 0.98 -12.53
N ASN A 116 -8.46 0.83 -13.74
CA ASN A 116 -9.13 -0.40 -14.17
C ASN A 116 -8.18 -1.61 -14.15
N MET A 117 -6.93 -1.44 -14.58
CA MET A 117 -5.95 -2.52 -14.57
C MET A 117 -5.70 -3.07 -13.15
N PHE A 118 -5.72 -2.22 -12.13
CA PHE A 118 -5.46 -2.64 -10.74
C PHE A 118 -6.71 -3.13 -10.01
N PHE A 119 -7.89 -2.56 -10.28
CA PHE A 119 -9.07 -2.72 -9.42
C PHE A 119 -10.30 -3.35 -10.11
N SER A 120 -10.35 -3.46 -11.45
CA SER A 120 -11.56 -3.90 -12.16
C SER A 120 -12.03 -5.31 -11.80
N LYS A 121 -11.15 -6.16 -11.31
CA LYS A 121 -11.46 -7.57 -10.99
C LYS A 121 -11.99 -7.80 -9.58
N PHE A 122 -11.97 -6.80 -8.71
CA PHE A 122 -12.31 -7.00 -7.29
C PHE A 122 -13.77 -7.38 -7.07
N ASN A 123 -14.67 -6.86 -7.91
CA ASN A 123 -16.09 -7.23 -7.87
C ASN A 123 -16.45 -8.52 -8.63
N ASN A 124 -15.50 -9.24 -9.24
CA ASN A 124 -15.82 -10.39 -10.11
C ASN A 124 -16.54 -11.54 -9.38
N HIS A 125 -16.43 -11.60 -8.05
CA HIS A 125 -17.08 -12.63 -7.23
C HIS A 125 -18.28 -12.10 -6.43
N ILE A 126 -18.69 -10.84 -6.70
CA ILE A 126 -19.82 -10.23 -6.02
C ILE A 126 -21.05 -10.39 -6.89
N SER A 127 -22.12 -10.96 -6.32
CA SER A 127 -23.43 -11.01 -6.96
C SER A 127 -24.15 -9.66 -6.76
N ASN A 128 -24.86 -9.20 -7.80
CA ASN A 128 -25.67 -7.96 -7.73
C ASN A 128 -24.85 -6.72 -7.34
N VAL A 129 -23.76 -6.49 -8.07
CA VAL A 129 -22.88 -5.32 -7.86
C VAL A 129 -23.69 -4.01 -7.98
N ARG A 130 -23.70 -3.21 -6.91
CA ARG A 130 -24.34 -1.87 -6.86
C ARG A 130 -23.32 -0.77 -7.20
N THR A 131 -22.09 -0.91 -6.68
CA THR A 131 -21.03 0.10 -6.79
C THR A 131 -19.69 -0.54 -7.18
N SER A 132 -18.72 0.26 -7.57
CA SER A 132 -17.36 -0.22 -7.85
C SER A 132 -16.61 -0.73 -6.60
N ASN A 133 -17.15 -0.52 -5.41
CA ASN A 133 -16.50 -0.80 -4.13
C ASN A 133 -17.21 -1.85 -3.26
N ASP A 134 -18.19 -2.58 -3.83
CA ASP A 134 -18.96 -3.60 -3.08
C ASP A 134 -18.09 -4.78 -2.61
N TRP A 135 -16.94 -4.96 -3.21
CA TRP A 135 -15.95 -5.97 -2.79
C TRP A 135 -15.34 -5.72 -1.39
N LEU A 136 -15.49 -4.52 -0.84
CA LEU A 136 -14.91 -4.14 0.45
C LEU A 136 -15.53 -4.91 1.62
N THR A 137 -16.86 -5.05 1.62
CA THR A 137 -17.62 -5.70 2.68
C THR A 137 -19.03 -6.02 2.21
N LYS A 138 -19.68 -6.95 2.92
CA LYS A 138 -21.12 -7.27 2.73
C LYS A 138 -22.05 -6.23 3.37
N ASP A 139 -21.55 -5.36 4.22
CA ASP A 139 -22.33 -4.28 4.85
C ASP A 139 -22.42 -3.09 3.88
N GLU A 140 -23.60 -2.95 3.28
CA GLU A 140 -23.88 -1.89 2.31
C GLU A 140 -23.74 -0.48 2.91
N THR A 141 -24.05 -0.31 4.19
CA THR A 141 -23.93 0.98 4.87
C THR A 141 -22.47 1.44 4.94
N ILE A 142 -21.55 0.49 5.18
CA ILE A 142 -20.10 0.77 5.18
C ILE A 142 -19.63 1.10 3.77
N VAL A 143 -20.10 0.37 2.74
CA VAL A 143 -19.77 0.66 1.34
C VAL A 143 -20.26 2.05 0.94
N ASP A 144 -21.49 2.41 1.29
CA ASP A 144 -22.07 3.71 0.97
C ASP A 144 -21.32 4.85 1.68
N ARG A 145 -20.95 4.66 2.94
CA ARG A 145 -20.11 5.60 3.69
C ARG A 145 -18.72 5.76 3.04
N TYR A 146 -18.09 4.64 2.63
CA TYR A 146 -16.83 4.67 1.91
C TYR A 146 -16.93 5.47 0.61
N ASN A 147 -18.02 5.30 -0.14
CA ASN A 147 -18.25 5.97 -1.43
C ASN A 147 -18.47 7.47 -1.30
N THR A 148 -18.83 7.97 -0.13
CA THR A 148 -19.02 9.41 0.14
C THR A 148 -17.79 10.08 0.75
N ASP A 149 -16.81 9.30 1.21
CA ASP A 149 -15.58 9.83 1.81
C ASP A 149 -14.54 10.19 0.73
N LYS A 150 -14.16 11.47 0.67
CA LYS A 150 -13.15 11.94 -0.28
C LYS A 150 -11.77 11.29 -0.10
N TYR A 151 -11.46 10.86 1.12
CA TYR A 151 -10.20 10.19 1.42
C TYR A 151 -10.18 8.70 1.05
N CYS A 152 -11.34 8.16 0.65
CA CYS A 152 -11.49 6.77 0.24
C CYS A 152 -11.68 6.60 -1.28
N THR A 153 -12.24 7.60 -1.96
CA THR A 153 -12.73 7.47 -3.36
C THR A 153 -11.82 8.05 -4.43
N TYR A 154 -10.73 8.69 -4.06
CA TYR A 154 -9.78 9.22 -5.04
C TYR A 154 -9.08 8.11 -5.84
N SER A 155 -8.66 8.43 -7.05
CA SER A 155 -7.79 7.55 -7.84
C SER A 155 -6.34 7.90 -7.63
N PHE A 156 -5.47 6.92 -7.54
CA PHE A 156 -4.03 7.15 -7.54
C PHE A 156 -3.61 7.92 -8.79
N THR A 157 -2.61 8.75 -8.62
CA THR A 157 -1.86 9.34 -9.72
C THR A 157 -0.98 8.28 -10.40
N VAL A 158 -0.38 8.61 -11.53
CA VAL A 158 0.64 7.78 -12.18
C VAL A 158 1.79 7.47 -11.19
N ASN A 159 2.19 8.45 -10.37
CA ASN A 159 3.17 8.27 -9.30
C ASN A 159 2.72 7.22 -8.28
N GLY A 160 1.47 7.23 -7.86
CA GLY A 160 0.93 6.26 -6.91
C GLY A 160 0.99 4.82 -7.45
N TYR A 161 0.58 4.60 -8.71
CA TYR A 161 0.68 3.28 -9.34
C TYR A 161 2.14 2.83 -9.52
N ARG A 162 3.04 3.76 -9.84
CA ARG A 162 4.48 3.48 -9.93
C ARG A 162 5.04 3.03 -8.58
N THR A 163 4.68 3.74 -7.50
CA THR A 163 5.07 3.38 -6.14
C THR A 163 4.63 1.96 -5.79
N LEU A 164 3.38 1.62 -6.09
CA LEU A 164 2.82 0.29 -5.84
C LEU A 164 3.58 -0.81 -6.61
N LEU A 165 3.88 -0.58 -7.89
CA LEU A 165 4.66 -1.53 -8.70
C LEU A 165 6.10 -1.67 -8.21
N ASP A 166 6.70 -0.60 -7.72
CA ASP A 166 8.06 -0.63 -7.17
C ASP A 166 8.11 -1.44 -5.87
N VAL A 167 7.14 -1.24 -4.97
CA VAL A 167 7.02 -2.06 -3.74
C VAL A 167 6.82 -3.52 -4.10
N LEU A 168 5.87 -3.84 -4.98
CA LEU A 168 5.59 -5.23 -5.39
C LEU A 168 6.83 -5.89 -5.99
N SER A 169 7.58 -5.17 -6.82
CA SER A 169 8.82 -5.70 -7.41
C SER A 169 9.90 -5.94 -6.36
N PHE A 170 10.00 -5.04 -5.37
CA PHE A 170 10.98 -5.16 -4.30
C PHE A 170 10.70 -6.36 -3.39
N ILE A 171 9.45 -6.51 -2.95
CA ILE A 171 9.05 -7.54 -1.98
C ILE A 171 9.00 -8.96 -2.56
N GLN A 172 9.02 -9.10 -3.88
CA GLN A 172 9.06 -10.40 -4.57
C GLN A 172 10.48 -10.83 -4.97
N ASN A 173 11.47 -9.96 -4.77
CA ASN A 173 12.87 -10.30 -5.07
C ASN A 173 13.45 -11.20 -3.97
N SER A 174 13.95 -12.38 -4.34
CA SER A 174 14.50 -13.37 -3.41
C SER A 174 15.65 -12.83 -2.56
N ASN A 175 16.51 -11.98 -3.13
CA ASN A 175 17.61 -11.37 -2.38
C ASN A 175 17.12 -10.39 -1.29
N ASN A 176 15.97 -9.75 -1.50
CA ASN A 176 15.36 -8.90 -0.48
C ASN A 176 14.63 -9.74 0.58
N ILE A 177 13.92 -10.79 0.17
CA ILE A 177 13.26 -11.74 1.09
C ILE A 177 14.30 -12.37 2.03
N ALA A 178 15.48 -12.69 1.53
CA ALA A 178 16.55 -13.26 2.34
C ALA A 178 17.08 -12.33 3.46
N LYS A 179 16.78 -11.02 3.40
CA LYS A 179 17.14 -10.03 4.43
C LYS A 179 16.20 -10.04 5.64
N ILE A 180 15.05 -10.70 5.56
CA ILE A 180 14.11 -10.79 6.68
C ILE A 180 14.79 -11.54 7.84
N PRO A 181 14.79 -10.97 9.08
CA PRO A 181 15.37 -11.65 10.24
C PRO A 181 14.74 -13.03 10.45
N LYS A 182 15.57 -14.04 10.62
CA LYS A 182 15.12 -15.44 10.73
C LYS A 182 14.29 -15.74 11.99
N ASN A 183 14.46 -14.93 13.02
CA ASN A 183 13.75 -15.04 14.29
C ASN A 183 12.50 -14.14 14.36
N LEU A 184 12.17 -13.38 13.32
CA LEU A 184 10.98 -12.55 13.30
C LEU A 184 9.72 -13.40 13.18
N SER A 185 8.80 -13.25 14.13
CA SER A 185 7.47 -13.87 14.05
C SER A 185 6.63 -13.22 12.98
N VAL A 186 6.13 -14.01 12.03
CA VAL A 186 5.29 -13.53 10.92
C VAL A 186 3.95 -14.26 10.96
N PHE A 187 2.86 -13.50 11.04
CA PHE A 187 1.49 -14.02 10.97
C PHE A 187 0.82 -13.56 9.68
N LEU A 188 0.40 -14.51 8.84
CA LEU A 188 -0.27 -14.25 7.58
C LEU A 188 -1.77 -14.52 7.72
N ILE A 189 -2.60 -13.55 7.30
CA ILE A 189 -4.06 -13.67 7.25
C ILE A 189 -4.51 -13.49 5.80
N ALA A 190 -5.23 -14.48 5.29
CA ALA A 190 -5.92 -14.41 4.01
C ALA A 190 -7.41 -14.67 4.24
N GLY A 191 -8.27 -14.00 3.46
CA GLY A 191 -9.71 -14.19 3.43
C GLY A 191 -10.16 -14.66 2.07
#